data_7124941eda486c41a6b2a3aca9250117
#
_entry.id   7124941eda486c41a6b2a3aca9250117
#
_cell.length_a   1.000
_cell.length_b   1.000
_cell.length_c   1.000
_cell.angle_alpha   90.00
_cell.angle_beta   90.00
_cell.angle_gamma   90.00
#
_symmetry.space_group_name_H-M   'P 1'
#
loop_
_entity.id
_entity.type
_entity.pdbx_description
1 polymer ?
#
loop_
_entity_poly.entity_id
_entity_poly.type
_entity_poly.pdbx_seq_one_letter_code
_entity_poly.pdbx_strand_id
1 'polypeptide(L)' 'MAPELPEDCYHLIKKAVSIRKHLERNRKDRDAKFRLILVESRIHRLARLS' A
#
# COMPACT_ATOMS: atom_id res chain seq x y z
N MET A 1 20.55 4.30 -11.73
CA MET A 1 20.25 2.90 -11.41
C MET A 1 19.10 2.83 -10.43
N ALA A 2 18.08 2.08 -10.77
CA ALA A 2 16.95 1.96 -9.88
C ALA A 2 17.35 1.15 -8.64
N PRO A 3 17.15 1.68 -7.44
CA PRO A 3 17.46 0.93 -6.23
C PRO A 3 16.51 -0.25 -6.09
N GLU A 4 17.02 -1.33 -5.56
CA GLU A 4 16.18 -2.46 -5.26
C GLU A 4 15.19 -2.07 -4.17
N LEU A 5 13.93 -2.45 -4.36
CA LEU A 5 12.93 -2.18 -3.35
C LEU A 5 13.18 -3.07 -2.14
N PRO A 6 13.18 -2.50 -0.93
CA PRO A 6 13.32 -3.32 0.28
C PRO A 6 12.16 -4.30 0.39
N GLU A 7 12.39 -5.42 1.03
CA GLU A 7 11.35 -6.41 1.25
C GLU A 7 10.13 -5.83 1.94
N ASP A 8 10.35 -4.92 2.87
CA ASP A 8 9.26 -4.23 3.57
C ASP A 8 8.36 -3.49 2.61
N CYS A 9 8.95 -2.85 1.61
CA CYS A 9 8.19 -2.13 0.59
C CYS A 9 7.36 -3.11 -0.25
N TYR A 10 7.94 -4.26 -0.57
CA TYR A 10 7.24 -5.29 -1.34
C TYR A 10 6.01 -5.80 -0.59
N HIS A 11 6.15 -6.06 0.71
CA HIS A 11 5.03 -6.48 1.54
C HIS A 11 3.92 -5.44 1.58
N LEU A 12 4.30 -4.18 1.69
CA LEU A 12 3.34 -3.08 1.71
C LEU A 12 2.60 -2.95 0.40
N ILE A 13 3.30 -3.12 -0.71
CA ILE A 13 2.66 -3.08 -2.03
C ILE A 13 1.64 -4.19 -2.17
N LYS A 14 2.00 -5.40 -1.77
CA LYS A 14 1.06 -6.53 -1.79
C LYS A 14 -0.15 -6.27 -0.93
N LYS A 15 0.07 -5.70 0.24
CA LYS A 15 -1.01 -5.37 1.16
C LYS A 15 -1.94 -4.32 0.56
N ALA A 16 -1.37 -3.30 -0.08
CA ALA A 16 -2.16 -2.27 -0.74
C ALA A 16 -3.04 -2.86 -1.85
N VAL A 17 -2.47 -3.76 -2.65
CA VAL A 17 -3.22 -4.42 -3.72
C VAL A 17 -4.38 -5.24 -3.15
N SER A 18 -4.13 -5.98 -2.07
CA SER A 18 -5.18 -6.76 -1.41
C SER A 18 -6.32 -5.87 -0.92
N ILE A 19 -5.98 -4.76 -0.27
CA ILE A 19 -6.98 -3.83 0.24
C ILE A 19 -7.77 -3.21 -0.92
N ARG A 20 -7.10 -2.86 -2.01
CA ARG A 20 -7.77 -2.30 -3.18
C ARG A 20 -8.77 -3.27 -3.78
N LYS A 21 -8.39 -4.54 -3.88
CA LYS A 21 -9.30 -5.58 -4.37
C LYS A 21 -10.50 -5.76 -3.44
N HIS A 22 -10.26 -5.70 -2.14
CA HIS A 22 -11.33 -5.76 -1.16
C HIS A 22 -12.28 -4.58 -1.33
N LEU A 23 -11.76 -3.38 -1.55
CA LEU A 23 -12.58 -2.19 -1.75
C LEU A 23 -13.37 -2.20 -3.04
N GLU A 24 -12.91 -2.91 -4.07
CA GLU A 24 -13.68 -3.08 -5.29
C GLU A 24 -15.01 -3.81 -5.02
N ARG A 25 -14.98 -4.73 -4.07
CA ARG A 25 -16.16 -5.48 -3.66
C ARG A 25 -16.95 -4.79 -2.56
N ASN A 26 -16.29 -4.02 -1.74
CA ASN A 26 -16.87 -3.38 -0.55
C ASN A 26 -16.52 -1.89 -0.53
N ARG A 27 -17.10 -1.14 -1.47
CA ARG A 27 -16.77 0.27 -1.65
C ARG A 27 -17.06 1.16 -0.45
N LYS A 28 -17.97 0.73 0.41
CA LYS A 28 -18.35 1.52 1.58
C LYS A 28 -17.57 1.16 2.84
N ASP A 29 -16.58 0.29 2.72
CA ASP A 29 -15.76 -0.10 3.86
C ASP A 29 -14.77 1.02 4.18
N ARG A 30 -15.16 1.88 5.12
CA ARG A 30 -14.34 3.03 5.52
C ARG A 30 -13.05 2.62 6.19
N ASP A 31 -13.11 1.57 6.98
CA ASP A 31 -11.93 1.06 7.68
C ASP A 31 -10.87 0.61 6.69
N ALA A 32 -11.29 -0.12 5.65
CA ALA A 32 -10.38 -0.56 4.60
C ALA A 32 -9.80 0.63 3.83
N LYS A 33 -10.61 1.64 3.54
CA LYS A 33 -10.12 2.85 2.89
C LYS A 33 -9.04 3.54 3.72
N PHE A 34 -9.28 3.63 5.02
CA PHE A 34 -8.33 4.26 5.92
C PHE A 34 -7.02 3.47 5.97
N ARG A 35 -7.12 2.15 6.05
CA ARG A 35 -5.95 1.29 6.03
C ARG A 35 -5.15 1.44 4.73
N LEU A 36 -5.86 1.55 3.62
CA LEU A 36 -5.21 1.75 2.33
C LEU A 36 -4.43 3.06 2.30
N ILE A 37 -5.00 4.12 2.83
CA ILE A 37 -4.33 5.41 2.92
C ILE A 37 -3.05 5.29 3.73
N LEU A 38 -3.10 4.61 4.87
CA LEU A 38 -1.93 4.43 5.73
C LEU A 38 -0.84 3.61 5.03
N VAL A 39 -1.24 2.52 4.37
CA VAL A 39 -0.29 1.66 3.67
C VAL A 39 0.35 2.41 2.51
N GLU A 40 -0.44 3.12 1.73
CA GLU A 40 0.07 3.90 0.61
C GLU A 40 1.02 5.01 1.06
N SER A 41 0.71 5.65 2.19
CA SER A 41 1.60 6.67 2.77
C SER A 41 2.96 6.07 3.13
N ARG A 42 2.97 4.88 3.68
CA ARG A 42 4.22 4.18 4.01
C ARG A 42 5.02 3.84 2.76
N ILE A 43 4.34 3.37 1.73
CA ILE A 43 4.99 3.04 0.46
C ILE A 43 5.65 4.29 -0.11
N HIS A 44 4.95 5.42 -0.10
CA HIS A 44 5.47 6.67 -0.60
C HIS A 44 6.69 7.15 0.19
N ARG A 45 6.67 6.99 1.50
CA ARG A 45 7.81 7.34 2.34
C ARG A 45 9.04 6.52 1.97
N LEU A 46 8.87 5.22 1.86
CA LEU A 46 9.97 4.33 1.52
C LEU A 46 10.51 4.62 0.13
N ALA A 47 9.63 4.88 -0.81
CA ALA A 47 10.02 5.21 -2.18
C ALA A 47 10.80 6.52 -2.25
N ARG A 48 10.47 7.49 -1.40
CA ARG A 48 11.17 8.77 -1.37
C ARG A 48 12.59 8.65 -0.85
N LEU A 49 12.83 7.68 0.01
CA LEU A 49 14.16 7.45 0.57
C LEU A 49 15.07 6.69 -0.40
N SER A 50 14.49 6.10 -1.38
CA SER A 50 15.25 5.38 -2.40
C SER A 50 15.66 6.33 -3.55
#